data_6528b68b0d6f3d45bb2d150266f0d3b1
#
_entry.id   6528b68b0d6f3d45bb2d150266f0d3b1
#
_cell.length_a   1.000
_cell.length_b   1.000
_cell.length_c   1.000
_cell.angle_alpha   90.00
_cell.angle_beta   90.00
_cell.angle_gamma   90.00
#
_symmetry.space_group_name_H-M   'P 1'
#
loop_
_entity.id
_entity.type
_entity.pdbx_description
1 polymer ?
#
loop_
_entity_poly.entity_id
_entity_poly.type
_entity_poly.pdbx_seq_one_letter_code
_entity_poly.pdbx_strand_id
1 'polypeptide(L)' 'MLKIRMQGTVRDIRWFKRLLEKHPEIRVLQTSEIFSNKGTNRYFRSYAEIEQTEKEER' A
#
# COMPACT_ATOMS: atom_id res chain seq x y z
N MET A 1 5.36 -13.06 1.93
CA MET A 1 5.50 -11.74 1.32
C MET A 1 4.42 -11.56 0.25
N LEU A 2 3.78 -10.43 0.28
CA LEU A 2 2.68 -10.15 -0.61
C LEU A 2 2.92 -8.83 -1.32
N LYS A 3 2.74 -8.83 -2.63
CA LYS A 3 2.85 -7.59 -3.39
C LYS A 3 1.46 -7.13 -3.77
N ILE A 4 1.19 -5.87 -3.50
CA ILE A 4 -0.11 -5.32 -3.80
C ILE A 4 0.04 -4.11 -4.71
N ARG A 5 -0.98 -3.90 -5.50
CA ARG A 5 -1.06 -2.74 -6.37
C ARG A 5 -2.27 -1.92 -5.96
N MET A 6 -2.05 -0.65 -5.71
CA MET A 6 -3.12 0.25 -5.34
C MET A 6 -3.35 1.20 -6.50
N GLN A 7 -4.60 1.37 -6.87
CA GLN A 7 -4.94 2.26 -7.97
C GLN A 7 -6.16 3.07 -7.59
N GLY A 8 -6.04 4.38 -7.72
CA GLY A 8 -7.11 5.26 -7.36
C GLY A 8 -6.60 6.68 -7.26
N THR A 9 -7.33 7.51 -6.51
CA THR A 9 -6.87 8.87 -6.29
C THR A 9 -5.70 8.87 -5.33
N VAL A 10 -4.90 9.94 -5.39
CA VAL A 10 -3.78 10.08 -4.48
C VAL A 10 -4.25 10.02 -3.04
N ARG A 11 -5.39 10.64 -2.78
CA ARG A 11 -5.94 10.69 -1.43
C ARG A 11 -6.24 9.29 -0.91
N ASP A 12 -6.87 8.47 -1.74
CA ASP A 12 -7.22 7.13 -1.34
C ASP A 12 -5.98 6.28 -1.14
N ILE A 13 -5.00 6.42 -2.02
CA ILE A 13 -3.77 5.65 -1.92
C ILE A 13 -3.04 6.00 -0.63
N ARG A 14 -2.95 7.28 -0.31
CA ARG A 14 -2.28 7.70 0.91
C ARG A 14 -3.00 7.20 2.15
N TRP A 15 -4.32 7.25 2.10
CA TRP A 15 -5.12 6.76 3.21
C TRP A 15 -4.85 5.29 3.46
N PHE A 16 -4.85 4.51 2.40
CA PHE A 16 -4.65 3.07 2.55
C PHE A 16 -3.24 2.74 3.01
N LYS A 17 -2.25 3.46 2.51
CA LYS A 17 -0.89 3.24 2.95
C LYS A 17 -0.76 3.48 4.45
N ARG A 18 -1.42 4.51 4.95
CA ARG A 18 -1.38 4.76 6.39
C ARG A 18 -2.02 3.65 7.19
N LEU A 19 -3.12 3.11 6.67
CA LEU A 19 -3.76 1.98 7.33
C LEU A 19 -2.83 0.78 7.40
N LEU A 20 -2.15 0.50 6.30
CA LEU A 20 -1.23 -0.63 6.29
C LEU A 20 -0.15 -0.47 7.34
N GLU A 21 0.37 0.74 7.47
CA GLU A 21 1.46 0.97 8.41
C GLU A 21 1.01 0.87 9.85
N LYS A 22 -0.25 1.16 10.10
CA LYS A 22 -0.78 1.14 11.46
C LYS A 22 -1.32 -0.21 11.87
N HIS A 23 -1.57 -1.08 10.91
CA HIS A 23 -2.21 -2.35 11.24
C HIS A 23 -1.20 -3.27 11.93
N PRO A 24 -1.55 -3.81 13.09
CA PRO A 24 -0.57 -4.60 13.86
C PRO A 24 -0.20 -5.92 13.22
N GLU A 25 -1.02 -6.43 12.33
CA GLU A 25 -0.74 -7.71 11.69
C GLU A 25 -0.05 -7.55 10.35
N ILE A 26 0.25 -6.33 9.95
CA ILE A 26 0.85 -6.07 8.66
C ILE A 26 2.18 -5.37 8.86
N ARG A 27 3.21 -5.93 8.25
CA ARG A 27 4.50 -5.27 8.22
C ARG A 27 4.75 -4.79 6.81
N VAL A 28 4.91 -3.49 6.64
CA VAL A 28 5.18 -2.92 5.33
C VAL A 28 6.68 -2.99 5.09
N LEU A 29 7.06 -3.75 4.07
CA LEU A 29 8.47 -3.93 3.74
C LEU A 29 8.97 -2.82 2.84
N GLN A 30 8.13 -2.43 1.89
CA GLN A 30 8.57 -1.47 0.88
C GLN A 30 7.35 -0.88 0.21
N THR A 31 7.42 0.40 -0.12
CA THR A 31 6.38 1.04 -0.90
C THR A 31 7.03 1.82 -2.03
N SER A 32 6.34 1.91 -3.14
CA SER A 32 6.80 2.72 -4.24
C SER A 32 6.25 4.12 -4.14
N GLU A 33 6.76 4.99 -4.98
CA GLU A 33 6.17 6.30 -5.15
C GLU A 33 4.82 6.16 -5.81
N ILE A 34 4.08 7.24 -5.83
CA ILE A 34 2.79 7.28 -6.49
C ILE A 34 3.01 7.74 -7.91
N PHE A 35 2.64 6.88 -8.86
CA PHE A 35 2.80 7.17 -10.28
C PHE A 35 1.47 7.52 -10.89
N SER A 36 1.46 8.48 -11.82
CA SER A 36 0.24 8.80 -12.52
C SER A 36 -0.03 7.74 -13.58
N ASN A 37 -1.31 7.43 -13.77
CA ASN A 37 -1.70 6.52 -14.83
C ASN A 37 -1.69 7.25 -16.14
N LYS A 38 -1.32 6.51 -17.17
CA LYS A 38 -1.28 7.06 -18.50
C LYS A 38 -2.67 7.46 -18.95
N GLY A 39 -2.77 8.64 -19.55
CA GLY A 39 -4.05 9.07 -20.10
C GLY A 39 -4.99 9.71 -19.11
N THR A 40 -4.59 9.87 -17.88
CA THR A 40 -5.41 10.52 -16.89
C THR A 40 -4.55 11.13 -15.81
N ASN A 41 -4.99 12.27 -15.27
CA ASN A 41 -4.34 12.85 -14.10
C ASN A 41 -5.24 12.77 -12.88
N ARG A 42 -6.24 11.89 -12.94
CA ARG A 42 -7.12 11.66 -11.80
C ARG A 42 -6.74 10.43 -11.02
N TYR A 43 -6.23 9.42 -11.71
CA TYR A 43 -5.97 8.13 -11.09
C TYR A 43 -4.50 7.85 -11.14
N PHE A 44 -4.04 7.29 -10.05
CA PHE A 44 -2.61 7.01 -9.85
C PHE A 44 -2.48 5.58 -9.40
N ARG A 45 -1.27 5.11 -9.35
CA ARG A 45 -1.00 3.77 -8.87
C ARG A 45 0.23 3.79 -7.98
N SER A 46 0.28 2.83 -7.10
CA SER A 46 1.42 2.66 -6.23
C SER A 46 1.50 1.19 -5.87
N TYR A 47 2.68 0.74 -5.51
CA TYR A 47 2.92 -0.65 -5.18
C TYR A 47 3.44 -0.74 -3.77
N ALA A 48 3.15 -1.85 -3.13
CA ALA A 48 3.66 -2.09 -1.79
C ALA A 48 3.96 -3.57 -1.63
N GLU A 49 4.97 -3.85 -0.82
CA GLU A 49 5.28 -5.21 -0.42
C GLU A 49 5.07 -5.29 1.07
N ILE A 50 4.29 -6.27 1.46
CA ILE A 50 3.96 -6.43 2.86
C ILE A 50 4.13 -7.89 3.24
N GLU A 51 4.17 -8.14 4.52
CA GLU A 51 4.18 -9.50 5.00
C GLU A 51 3.39 -9.55 6.28
N GLN A 52 2.97 -10.75 6.61
CA GLN A 52 2.20 -10.99 7.81
C GLN A 52 3.14 -10.94 9.01
N THR A 53 2.74 -10.19 10.02
CA THR A 53 3.52 -10.14 11.24
C THR A 53 3.14 -11.33 12.09
N GLU A 54 4.15 -12.10 12.55
CA GLU A 54 3.87 -13.21 13.43
C GLU A 54 3.78 -12.76 14.85
N LYS A 55 2.68 -13.00 15.43
CA LYS A 55 2.53 -12.67 16.82
C LYS A 55 2.63 -13.89 17.64
N GLU A 56 2.71 -14.13 18.19
CA GLU A 56 2.56 -15.14 18.65
C GLU A 56 1.73 -15.54 19.34
N GLU A 57 1.31 -15.86 19.15
CA GLU A 57 0.58 -16.27 19.35
C GLU A 57 0.08 -16.86 19.62
N ARG A 58 -0.20 -17.13 19.79
CA ARG A 58 -0.88 -17.59 19.93
C ARG A 58 -1.15 -17.97 20.04
#